data_3f8a8be7636a237ab237a9162af9c799
#
_entry.id   3f8a8be7636a237ab237a9162af9c799
#
_cell.length_a   1.000
_cell.length_b   1.000
_cell.length_c   1.000
_cell.angle_alpha   90.00
_cell.angle_beta   90.00
_cell.angle_gamma   90.00
#
_symmetry.space_group_name_H-M   'P 1'
#
loop_
_entity.id
_entity.type
_entity.pdbx_description
1 polymer ?
#
loop_
_entity_poly.entity_id
_entity_poly.type
_entity_poly.pdbx_seq_one_letter_code
_entity_poly.pdbx_strand_id
1 'polypeptide(L)'
;MTRLRKVIATLAALTAAVATTAACTGSGGDTNDTIGAPTPAADRTPLSLTVRPKAHATGLPVSTEIGATVAGGSVDSVRLVDAHGDRVDGSLRADGTSWVPDRPLAYHRRYTATVVAVGARRQHIERSTTFTTMSEPGNRVGTGMYVQDGRTYGVGMPIAVEILRDVPKNLRASVQRRLFVRSDPPQPGAWHWFSPQRVEYRPATWWQPGTKLTVRMALGGLPLGHGGYGDTDRTATARIATDRVELRITNRPKQLKVYQNGKLTRTMPVSLGKADAPSSSGHMVIMDKAAHTVFDTRGIPGENYVAPVDNAQRLTWGGEFIHAAPWSVADQGHRNVSHGCVNISDPDAAWLFARTHIGDPVTVSGTGTRLATGNGWTDWDMDWATFVAGSALPVPDSVRHAKAYQPYPKR
;
A
#
# COMPACT_ATOMS: atom_id res chain seq x y z
N MET A 1 -3.52 -30.39 -47.95
CA MET A 1 -4.00 -31.77 -47.72
C MET A 1 -4.10 -31.99 -46.21
N THR A 2 -5.33 -31.86 -45.68
CA THR A 2 -6.12 -32.82 -44.89
C THR A 2 -5.41 -33.34 -43.59
N ARG A 3 -5.90 -33.12 -42.40
CA ARG A 3 -7.21 -33.52 -41.82
C ARG A 3 -7.49 -32.83 -40.48
N LEU A 4 -8.68 -32.32 -40.36
CA LEU A 4 -9.42 -31.91 -39.17
C LEU A 4 -9.80 -33.13 -38.36
N ARG A 5 -9.66 -33.11 -37.01
CA ARG A 5 -10.37 -34.01 -36.09
C ARG A 5 -11.11 -33.25 -35.04
N LYS A 6 -12.42 -33.28 -35.16
CA LYS A 6 -13.41 -32.87 -34.14
C LYS A 6 -13.40 -33.89 -32.97
N VAL A 7 -13.49 -33.43 -31.74
CA VAL A 7 -13.85 -34.27 -30.59
C VAL A 7 -15.15 -33.71 -30.00
N ILE A 8 -16.11 -34.57 -29.91
CA ILE A 8 -17.50 -34.40 -29.50
C ILE A 8 -17.57 -34.44 -27.97
N ALA A 9 -18.25 -33.47 -27.37
CA ALA A 9 -18.58 -33.45 -25.95
C ALA A 9 -19.82 -34.28 -25.70
N THR A 10 -19.74 -35.22 -24.72
CA THR A 10 -20.87 -36.01 -24.27
C THR A 10 -21.46 -35.40 -22.98
N LEU A 11 -22.74 -35.01 -23.07
CA LEU A 11 -23.56 -34.60 -21.92
C LEU A 11 -24.05 -35.85 -21.19
N ALA A 12 -23.83 -35.92 -19.88
CA ALA A 12 -24.46 -36.92 -19.02
C ALA A 12 -25.56 -36.23 -18.20
N ALA A 13 -26.81 -36.64 -18.44
CA ALA A 13 -27.96 -36.23 -17.65
C ALA A 13 -28.14 -37.19 -16.46
N LEU A 14 -28.26 -36.67 -15.25
CA LEU A 14 -28.64 -37.41 -14.06
C LEU A 14 -30.15 -37.23 -13.83
N THR A 15 -30.91 -38.33 -13.94
CA THR A 15 -32.32 -38.47 -13.60
C THR A 15 -32.49 -38.73 -12.11
N ALA A 16 -33.31 -37.92 -11.44
CA ALA A 16 -33.71 -38.15 -10.05
C ALA A 16 -34.94 -39.11 -10.01
N ALA A 17 -34.81 -40.15 -9.22
CA ALA A 17 -35.88 -41.13 -8.96
C ALA A 17 -36.78 -40.61 -7.82
N VAL A 18 -38.09 -40.53 -8.09
CA VAL A 18 -39.14 -40.30 -7.12
C VAL A 18 -39.60 -41.65 -6.56
N ALA A 19 -39.54 -41.82 -5.26
CA ALA A 19 -40.12 -42.95 -4.56
C ALA A 19 -41.45 -42.51 -3.94
N THR A 20 -42.56 -43.09 -4.44
CA THR A 20 -43.89 -43.03 -3.86
C THR A 20 -44.07 -44.18 -2.88
N THR A 21 -44.51 -43.91 -1.65
CA THR A 21 -45.10 -44.91 -0.76
C THR A 21 -46.50 -44.49 -0.39
N ALA A 22 -47.39 -45.43 -0.55
CA ALA A 22 -48.83 -45.29 -0.43
C ALA A 22 -49.33 -45.32 1.01
N ALA A 23 -50.48 -44.81 1.16
CA ALA A 23 -51.36 -44.55 2.29
C ALA A 23 -51.70 -45.73 3.20
N CYS A 24 -52.00 -45.41 4.46
CA CYS A 24 -53.03 -46.06 5.26
C CYS A 24 -53.88 -45.00 5.97
N THR A 25 -55.16 -45.22 5.84
CA THR A 25 -56.29 -44.45 6.31
C THR A 25 -56.49 -44.51 7.83
N GLY A 26 -56.87 -43.40 8.43
CA GLY A 26 -57.40 -43.29 9.78
C GLY A 26 -58.12 -41.93 9.93
N SER A 27 -59.43 -42.01 10.08
CA SER A 27 -60.37 -40.87 10.19
C SER A 27 -60.34 -40.23 11.57
N GLY A 28 -60.53 -38.92 11.61
CA GLY A 28 -61.11 -38.25 12.77
C GLY A 28 -60.51 -36.87 13.11
N GLY A 29 -61.28 -35.80 12.95
CA GLY A 29 -61.18 -34.58 13.78
C GLY A 29 -60.60 -33.32 13.13
N ASP A 30 -61.45 -32.43 12.75
CA ASP A 30 -61.16 -31.03 12.38
C ASP A 30 -60.34 -30.28 13.43
N THR A 31 -59.26 -29.66 13.02
CA THR A 31 -58.92 -28.28 13.38
C THR A 31 -57.89 -27.75 12.38
N ASN A 32 -58.28 -26.78 11.58
CA ASN A 32 -57.41 -25.99 10.73
C ASN A 32 -56.49 -25.13 11.61
N ASP A 33 -55.25 -25.53 11.71
CA ASP A 33 -54.15 -24.61 12.08
C ASP A 33 -53.04 -24.75 11.07
N THR A 34 -53.10 -23.96 10.01
CA THR A 34 -52.02 -23.73 9.08
C THR A 34 -50.97 -22.88 9.80
N ILE A 35 -49.99 -23.54 10.44
CA ILE A 35 -48.80 -22.84 10.94
C ILE A 35 -48.02 -22.36 9.70
N GLY A 36 -48.29 -21.10 9.30
CA GLY A 36 -47.48 -20.42 8.30
C GLY A 36 -46.02 -20.41 8.77
N ALA A 37 -45.09 -20.85 7.91
CA ALA A 37 -43.67 -20.69 8.15
C ALA A 37 -43.39 -19.25 8.55
N PRO A 38 -42.53 -18.98 9.57
CA PRO A 38 -42.26 -17.62 9.98
C PRO A 38 -41.56 -16.92 8.80
N THR A 39 -42.27 -15.93 8.25
CA THR A 39 -41.65 -14.99 7.31
C THR A 39 -40.47 -14.36 8.02
N PRO A 40 -39.24 -14.34 7.44
CA PRO A 40 -38.13 -13.66 8.05
C PRO A 40 -38.56 -12.25 8.44
N ALA A 41 -38.44 -11.91 9.73
CA ALA A 41 -38.76 -10.58 10.21
C ALA A 41 -37.92 -9.59 9.41
N ALA A 42 -38.55 -8.84 8.53
CA ALA A 42 -37.88 -7.75 7.83
C ALA A 42 -37.27 -6.84 8.89
N ASP A 43 -35.98 -6.50 8.72
CA ASP A 43 -35.25 -5.61 9.61
C ASP A 43 -36.13 -4.36 9.87
N ARG A 44 -36.63 -4.25 11.09
CA ARG A 44 -37.57 -3.19 11.51
C ARG A 44 -36.86 -1.96 12.03
N THR A 45 -35.54 -1.88 11.86
CA THR A 45 -34.76 -0.72 12.29
C THR A 45 -35.27 0.52 11.54
N PRO A 46 -35.81 1.54 12.22
CA PRO A 46 -36.26 2.76 11.55
C PRO A 46 -35.12 3.44 10.83
N LEU A 47 -35.40 3.95 9.63
CA LEU A 47 -34.38 4.72 8.88
C LEU A 47 -34.05 6.00 9.66
N SER A 48 -32.81 6.19 10.00
CA SER A 48 -32.28 7.42 10.61
C SER A 48 -30.98 7.85 9.96
N LEU A 49 -30.72 9.16 9.95
CA LEU A 49 -29.53 9.76 9.35
C LEU A 49 -28.97 10.86 10.25
N THR A 50 -27.70 10.73 10.62
CA THR A 50 -26.93 11.78 11.30
C THR A 50 -25.79 12.20 10.38
N VAL A 51 -25.61 13.51 10.16
CA VAL A 51 -24.59 14.09 9.28
C VAL A 51 -23.56 14.86 10.09
N ARG A 52 -22.32 14.79 9.66
CA ARG A 52 -21.19 15.60 10.16
C ARG A 52 -20.54 16.35 8.99
N PRO A 53 -19.98 17.55 9.20
CA PRO A 53 -19.90 18.32 10.45
C PRO A 53 -21.27 18.71 11.01
N LYS A 54 -21.31 19.09 12.31
CA LYS A 54 -22.52 19.70 12.89
C LYS A 54 -22.85 21.01 12.17
N ALA A 55 -24.12 21.37 12.09
CA ALA A 55 -24.55 22.61 11.48
C ALA A 55 -23.86 23.82 12.17
N HIS A 56 -23.50 24.79 11.34
CA HIS A 56 -22.79 26.02 11.73
C HIS A 56 -21.42 25.84 12.38
N ALA A 57 -20.80 24.65 12.24
CA ALA A 57 -19.42 24.48 12.67
C ALA A 57 -18.47 25.41 11.89
N THR A 58 -17.52 26.01 12.59
CA THR A 58 -16.53 26.97 12.02
C THR A 58 -15.10 26.50 12.26
N GLY A 59 -14.15 27.05 11.50
CA GLY A 59 -12.74 26.75 11.66
C GLY A 59 -12.36 25.29 11.34
N LEU A 60 -13.14 24.60 10.53
CA LEU A 60 -12.87 23.21 10.19
C LEU A 60 -11.70 23.07 9.21
N PRO A 61 -10.86 22.03 9.36
CA PRO A 61 -9.79 21.77 8.40
C PRO A 61 -10.30 21.70 6.96
N VAL A 62 -9.51 22.18 6.00
CA VAL A 62 -9.86 22.07 4.58
C VAL A 62 -9.88 20.62 4.09
N SER A 63 -9.37 19.70 4.90
CA SER A 63 -9.47 18.25 4.71
C SER A 63 -10.79 17.64 5.24
N THR A 64 -11.77 18.46 5.63
CA THR A 64 -13.04 17.99 6.21
C THR A 64 -13.78 17.04 5.28
N GLU A 65 -14.20 15.89 5.81
CA GLU A 65 -15.08 14.91 5.15
C GLU A 65 -16.52 15.12 5.59
N ILE A 66 -17.46 14.72 4.75
CA ILE A 66 -18.88 14.69 5.10
C ILE A 66 -19.20 13.30 5.66
N GLY A 67 -19.26 13.19 6.97
CA GLY A 67 -19.59 11.93 7.67
C GLY A 67 -21.09 11.68 7.67
N ALA A 68 -21.49 10.43 7.52
CA ALA A 68 -22.87 9.98 7.62
C ALA A 68 -22.96 8.73 8.52
N THR A 69 -23.90 8.75 9.45
CA THR A 69 -24.25 7.56 10.22
C THR A 69 -25.72 7.24 9.91
N VAL A 70 -25.96 6.08 9.30
CA VAL A 70 -27.28 5.62 8.88
C VAL A 70 -27.66 4.37 9.67
N ALA A 71 -28.86 4.33 10.23
CA ALA A 71 -29.48 3.10 10.73
C ALA A 71 -30.68 2.75 9.85
N GLY A 72 -30.94 1.46 9.63
CA GLY A 72 -32.05 0.96 8.81
C GLY A 72 -31.91 1.24 7.30
N GLY A 73 -30.72 1.55 6.82
CA GLY A 73 -30.48 1.85 5.41
C GLY A 73 -29.02 2.14 5.09
N SER A 74 -28.79 2.82 3.96
CA SER A 74 -27.47 3.24 3.48
C SER A 74 -27.50 4.66 2.91
N VAL A 75 -26.32 5.27 2.78
CA VAL A 75 -26.18 6.54 2.05
C VAL A 75 -26.42 6.29 0.56
N ASP A 76 -27.32 7.05 -0.01
CA ASP A 76 -27.62 7.07 -1.45
C ASP A 76 -26.76 8.09 -2.18
N SER A 77 -26.76 9.33 -1.69
CA SER A 77 -26.00 10.40 -2.34
C SER A 77 -25.51 11.44 -1.34
N VAL A 78 -24.40 12.09 -1.72
CA VAL A 78 -23.85 13.26 -1.03
C VAL A 78 -23.60 14.36 -2.04
N ARG A 79 -24.10 15.54 -1.77
CA ARG A 79 -23.85 16.76 -2.52
C ARG A 79 -23.19 17.79 -1.62
N LEU A 80 -22.03 18.28 -2.02
CA LEU A 80 -21.35 19.38 -1.35
C LEU A 80 -21.27 20.57 -2.32
N VAL A 81 -21.70 21.75 -1.86
CA VAL A 81 -21.60 22.98 -2.62
C VAL A 81 -20.97 24.09 -1.78
N ASP A 82 -20.29 25.00 -2.43
CA ASP A 82 -19.77 26.21 -1.77
C ASP A 82 -20.85 27.31 -1.66
N ALA A 83 -20.47 28.49 -1.15
CA ALA A 83 -21.37 29.62 -0.97
C ALA A 83 -21.93 30.21 -2.28
N HIS A 84 -21.31 29.92 -3.42
CA HIS A 84 -21.78 30.33 -4.74
C HIS A 84 -22.70 29.28 -5.41
N GLY A 85 -22.84 28.10 -4.79
CA GLY A 85 -23.56 26.98 -5.34
C GLY A 85 -22.70 26.05 -6.20
N ASP A 86 -21.42 26.34 -6.33
CA ASP A 86 -20.48 25.53 -7.09
C ASP A 86 -20.28 24.16 -6.42
N ARG A 87 -20.43 23.09 -7.23
CA ARG A 87 -20.29 21.72 -6.74
C ARG A 87 -18.83 21.38 -6.45
N VAL A 88 -18.61 20.72 -5.32
CA VAL A 88 -17.36 20.06 -4.98
C VAL A 88 -17.45 18.58 -5.36
N ASP A 89 -16.51 18.09 -6.14
CA ASP A 89 -16.41 16.67 -6.49
C ASP A 89 -15.80 15.88 -5.35
N GLY A 90 -16.18 14.59 -5.27
CA GLY A 90 -15.71 13.69 -4.24
C GLY A 90 -16.37 12.33 -4.32
N SER A 91 -15.96 11.42 -3.43
CA SER A 91 -16.39 10.03 -3.45
C SER A 91 -16.75 9.53 -2.06
N LEU A 92 -17.77 8.68 -1.97
CA LEU A 92 -18.11 7.96 -0.74
C LEU A 92 -17.05 6.88 -0.48
N ARG A 93 -16.62 6.73 0.78
CA ARG A 93 -15.77 5.61 1.18
C ARG A 93 -16.49 4.29 0.99
N ALA A 94 -15.74 3.23 0.73
CA ALA A 94 -16.30 1.89 0.54
C ALA A 94 -17.10 1.38 1.76
N ASP A 95 -16.75 1.85 2.97
CA ASP A 95 -17.47 1.54 4.21
C ASP A 95 -18.73 2.38 4.43
N GLY A 96 -19.03 3.30 3.52
CA GLY A 96 -20.20 4.18 3.60
C GLY A 96 -20.16 5.22 4.72
N THR A 97 -19.09 5.33 5.48
CA THR A 97 -19.01 6.15 6.71
C THR A 97 -18.82 7.63 6.45
N SER A 98 -18.19 8.00 5.33
CA SER A 98 -17.98 9.39 4.95
C SER A 98 -17.75 9.56 3.46
N TRP A 99 -18.05 10.76 2.99
CA TRP A 99 -17.72 11.23 1.65
C TRP A 99 -16.50 12.14 1.71
N VAL A 100 -15.54 11.90 0.83
CA VAL A 100 -14.23 12.57 0.79
C VAL A 100 -14.16 13.46 -0.43
N PRO A 101 -13.91 14.78 -0.27
CA PRO A 101 -13.65 15.66 -1.41
C PRO A 101 -12.42 15.19 -2.21
N ASP A 102 -12.46 15.31 -3.54
CA ASP A 102 -11.34 14.92 -4.42
C ASP A 102 -10.13 15.86 -4.31
N ARG A 103 -10.31 17.02 -3.71
CA ARG A 103 -9.27 18.02 -3.40
C ARG A 103 -9.58 18.70 -2.08
N PRO A 104 -8.60 19.34 -1.42
CA PRO A 104 -8.85 20.16 -0.23
C PRO A 104 -9.91 21.23 -0.52
N LEU A 105 -10.77 21.49 0.45
CA LEU A 105 -11.70 22.62 0.40
C LEU A 105 -10.92 23.94 0.42
N ALA A 106 -11.52 25.01 -0.06
CA ALA A 106 -10.90 26.34 0.04
C ALA A 106 -10.90 26.82 1.49
N TYR A 107 -9.87 27.58 1.86
CA TYR A 107 -9.80 28.24 3.17
C TYR A 107 -10.86 29.33 3.32
N HIS A 108 -11.30 29.55 4.56
CA HIS A 108 -12.23 30.62 4.95
C HIS A 108 -13.52 30.65 4.10
N ARG A 109 -14.03 29.47 3.72
CA ARG A 109 -15.20 29.34 2.85
C ARG A 109 -16.33 28.57 3.53
N ARG A 110 -17.55 29.02 3.28
CA ARG A 110 -18.76 28.31 3.72
C ARG A 110 -19.14 27.24 2.69
N TYR A 111 -19.58 26.09 3.21
CA TYR A 111 -20.07 24.98 2.43
C TYR A 111 -21.41 24.48 2.97
N THR A 112 -22.22 23.92 2.08
CA THR A 112 -23.47 23.20 2.41
C THR A 112 -23.35 21.78 1.90
N ALA A 113 -23.47 20.81 2.81
CA ALA A 113 -23.54 19.39 2.48
C ALA A 113 -24.96 18.91 2.64
N THR A 114 -25.48 18.23 1.61
CA THR A 114 -26.77 17.54 1.61
C THR A 114 -26.51 16.06 1.43
N VAL A 115 -27.01 15.25 2.36
CA VAL A 115 -26.90 13.78 2.37
C VAL A 115 -28.27 13.18 2.29
N VAL A 116 -28.44 12.22 1.37
CA VAL A 116 -29.64 11.41 1.23
C VAL A 116 -29.34 9.99 1.66
N ALA A 117 -30.17 9.42 2.53
CA ALA A 117 -30.11 8.01 2.90
C ALA A 117 -31.40 7.31 2.45
N VAL A 118 -31.24 6.05 2.05
CA VAL A 118 -32.32 5.18 1.57
C VAL A 118 -32.42 3.96 2.48
N GLY A 119 -33.65 3.68 2.93
CA GLY A 119 -33.98 2.51 3.72
C GLY A 119 -34.75 1.46 2.94
N ALA A 120 -35.21 0.42 3.64
CA ALA A 120 -36.08 -0.57 3.11
C ALA A 120 -37.37 0.09 2.56
N ARG A 121 -38.04 -0.53 1.55
CA ARG A 121 -39.27 -0.02 0.93
C ARG A 121 -39.16 1.39 0.32
N ARG A 122 -37.96 1.78 -0.14
CA ARG A 122 -37.69 3.10 -0.75
C ARG A 122 -37.98 4.30 0.18
N GLN A 123 -37.83 4.12 1.47
CA GLN A 123 -37.88 5.26 2.40
C GLN A 123 -36.65 6.13 2.14
N HIS A 124 -36.80 7.45 2.17
CA HIS A 124 -35.76 8.43 1.99
C HIS A 124 -35.72 9.40 3.17
N ILE A 125 -34.51 9.72 3.65
CA ILE A 125 -34.28 10.82 4.57
C ILE A 125 -33.20 11.69 3.99
N GLU A 126 -33.47 12.99 3.88
CA GLU A 126 -32.49 14.01 3.53
C GLU A 126 -32.11 14.83 4.76
N ARG A 127 -30.82 15.15 4.88
CA ARG A 127 -30.28 16.06 5.89
C ARG A 127 -29.25 16.99 5.26
N SER A 128 -29.36 18.27 5.59
CA SER A 128 -28.39 19.28 5.18
C SER A 128 -27.67 19.85 6.38
N THR A 129 -26.40 20.20 6.19
CA THR A 129 -25.56 20.87 7.18
C THR A 129 -24.71 21.95 6.52
N THR A 130 -24.50 23.06 7.21
CA THR A 130 -23.62 24.13 6.77
C THR A 130 -22.42 24.24 7.69
N PHE A 131 -21.24 24.52 7.15
CA PHE A 131 -20.03 24.73 7.93
C PHE A 131 -19.08 25.71 7.23
N THR A 132 -18.09 26.20 7.97
CA THR A 132 -17.07 27.10 7.42
C THR A 132 -15.69 26.54 7.73
N THR A 133 -14.81 26.55 6.71
CA THR A 133 -13.44 26.10 6.83
C THR A 133 -12.57 27.12 7.57
N MET A 134 -11.44 26.63 8.08
CA MET A 134 -10.42 27.41 8.76
C MET A 134 -9.77 28.44 7.84
N SER A 135 -9.16 29.44 8.41
CA SER A 135 -8.21 30.30 7.71
C SER A 135 -6.94 29.51 7.34
N GLU A 136 -6.20 30.01 6.37
CA GLU A 136 -4.95 29.38 5.95
C GLU A 136 -3.93 29.35 7.11
N PRO A 137 -3.43 28.17 7.50
CA PRO A 137 -2.52 28.07 8.64
C PRO A 137 -1.11 28.53 8.25
N GLY A 138 -0.45 29.29 9.12
CA GLY A 138 0.95 29.67 8.96
C GLY A 138 1.93 28.52 9.23
N ASN A 139 1.53 27.52 10.00
CA ASN A 139 2.39 26.39 10.39
C ASN A 139 2.10 25.17 9.51
N ARG A 140 2.68 25.13 8.33
CA ARG A 140 2.59 24.03 7.37
C ARG A 140 3.73 23.04 7.58
N VAL A 141 3.40 21.76 7.59
CA VAL A 141 4.33 20.65 7.72
C VAL A 141 4.51 20.01 6.36
N GLY A 142 5.74 19.97 5.89
CA GLY A 142 6.08 19.28 4.64
C GLY A 142 5.72 17.80 4.71
N THR A 143 5.13 17.31 3.63
CA THR A 143 4.78 15.90 3.45
C THR A 143 5.31 15.41 2.11
N GLY A 144 5.58 14.13 1.97
CA GLY A 144 6.11 13.56 0.73
C GLY A 144 5.71 12.11 0.53
N MET A 145 5.75 11.67 -0.73
CA MET A 145 5.66 10.24 -1.08
C MET A 145 6.73 9.91 -2.11
N TYR A 146 7.25 8.68 -2.04
CA TYR A 146 8.31 8.22 -2.95
C TYR A 146 7.79 7.72 -4.29
N VAL A 147 6.50 7.43 -4.40
CA VAL A 147 5.87 7.13 -5.70
C VAL A 147 5.66 8.45 -6.45
N GLN A 148 6.25 8.54 -7.64
CA GLN A 148 6.19 9.71 -8.51
C GLN A 148 5.32 9.42 -9.74
N ASP A 149 4.68 10.46 -10.26
CA ASP A 149 3.79 10.34 -11.41
C ASP A 149 4.53 9.89 -12.67
N GLY A 150 3.89 9.01 -13.45
CA GLY A 150 4.43 8.47 -14.71
C GLY A 150 5.59 7.48 -14.56
N ARG A 151 6.08 7.19 -13.35
CA ARG A 151 7.22 6.28 -13.13
C ARG A 151 6.84 4.81 -13.17
N THR A 152 7.83 3.99 -13.54
CA THR A 152 7.78 2.51 -13.44
C THR A 152 8.66 2.06 -12.28
N TYR A 153 8.14 1.12 -11.48
CA TYR A 153 8.78 0.58 -10.29
C TYR A 153 8.84 -0.94 -10.33
N GLY A 154 9.77 -1.53 -9.57
CA GLY A 154 9.85 -2.97 -9.37
C GLY A 154 8.70 -3.53 -8.53
N VAL A 155 8.51 -4.84 -8.59
CA VAL A 155 7.39 -5.55 -7.94
C VAL A 155 7.37 -5.45 -6.41
N GLY A 156 8.48 -5.13 -5.78
CA GLY A 156 8.60 -4.96 -4.33
C GLY A 156 8.42 -3.51 -3.86
N MET A 157 8.05 -2.56 -4.74
CA MET A 157 7.93 -1.15 -4.37
C MET A 157 6.92 -0.93 -3.25
N PRO A 158 7.30 -0.46 -2.05
CA PRO A 158 6.35 0.00 -1.05
C PRO A 158 5.84 1.40 -1.40
N ILE A 159 4.65 1.74 -0.94
CA ILE A 159 4.15 3.11 -1.00
C ILE A 159 4.58 3.82 0.29
N ALA A 160 5.75 4.45 0.26
CA ALA A 160 6.30 5.14 1.41
C ALA A 160 5.86 6.61 1.44
N VAL A 161 5.39 7.05 2.60
CA VAL A 161 4.97 8.44 2.89
C VAL A 161 5.80 8.96 4.07
N GLU A 162 6.35 10.14 3.89
CA GLU A 162 7.08 10.89 4.91
C GLU A 162 6.35 12.18 5.31
N ILE A 163 6.42 12.47 6.61
CA ILE A 163 5.88 13.68 7.22
C ILE A 163 7.03 14.33 8.00
N LEU A 164 7.41 15.54 7.64
CA LEU A 164 8.61 16.21 8.18
C LEU A 164 8.42 16.70 9.64
N ARG A 165 7.54 16.03 10.38
CA ARG A 165 7.27 16.24 11.81
C ARG A 165 6.69 14.96 12.41
N ASP A 166 6.96 14.74 13.69
CA ASP A 166 6.36 13.64 14.44
C ASP A 166 4.84 13.75 14.49
N VAL A 167 4.16 12.71 14.02
CA VAL A 167 2.71 12.54 14.16
C VAL A 167 2.43 11.83 15.48
N PRO A 168 1.75 12.49 16.44
CA PRO A 168 1.36 11.86 17.70
C PRO A 168 0.53 10.60 17.46
N LYS A 169 0.71 9.58 18.30
CA LYS A 169 0.08 8.27 18.13
C LYS A 169 -1.44 8.33 17.95
N ASN A 170 -2.11 9.23 18.68
CA ASN A 170 -3.57 9.45 18.59
C ASN A 170 -4.03 10.09 17.29
N LEU A 171 -3.14 10.69 16.50
CA LEU A 171 -3.47 11.28 15.19
C LEU A 171 -3.10 10.39 14.00
N ARG A 172 -2.32 9.32 14.20
CA ARG A 172 -1.89 8.43 13.11
C ARG A 172 -3.07 7.79 12.36
N ALA A 173 -4.12 7.42 13.07
CA ALA A 173 -5.34 6.90 12.44
C ALA A 173 -5.99 7.94 11.50
N SER A 174 -6.05 9.22 11.92
CA SER A 174 -6.57 10.30 11.08
C SER A 174 -5.72 10.51 9.84
N VAL A 175 -4.39 10.50 9.96
CA VAL A 175 -3.46 10.58 8.82
C VAL A 175 -3.66 9.39 7.89
N GLN A 176 -3.63 8.17 8.43
CA GLN A 176 -3.72 6.94 7.63
C GLN A 176 -5.04 6.85 6.85
N ARG A 177 -6.15 7.35 7.41
CA ARG A 177 -7.44 7.44 6.69
C ARG A 177 -7.37 8.31 5.44
N ARG A 178 -6.38 9.19 5.32
CA ARG A 178 -6.20 10.14 4.21
C ARG A 178 -5.17 9.67 3.19
N LEU A 179 -4.67 8.45 3.34
CA LEU A 179 -3.74 7.82 2.42
C LEU A 179 -4.50 6.75 1.62
N PHE A 180 -4.67 6.99 0.34
CA PHE A 180 -5.44 6.12 -0.55
C PHE A 180 -4.50 5.43 -1.54
N VAL A 181 -4.60 4.11 -1.64
CA VAL A 181 -3.89 3.29 -2.62
C VAL A 181 -4.92 2.52 -3.43
N ARG A 182 -4.86 2.65 -4.74
CA ARG A 182 -5.65 1.87 -5.69
C ARG A 182 -4.71 1.19 -6.66
N SER A 183 -4.91 -0.09 -6.87
CA SER A 183 -4.18 -0.89 -7.84
C SER A 183 -5.13 -1.50 -8.87
N ASP A 184 -4.66 -1.66 -10.08
CA ASP A 184 -5.35 -2.35 -11.16
C ASP A 184 -4.37 -3.32 -11.84
N PRO A 185 -4.56 -4.65 -11.68
CA PRO A 185 -5.64 -5.32 -10.96
C PRO A 185 -5.62 -5.05 -9.44
N PRO A 186 -6.77 -5.20 -8.75
CA PRO A 186 -6.87 -4.93 -7.31
C PRO A 186 -5.97 -5.86 -6.49
N GLN A 187 -5.07 -5.28 -5.70
CA GLN A 187 -4.24 -5.96 -4.71
C GLN A 187 -4.30 -5.20 -3.38
N PRO A 188 -5.26 -5.54 -2.51
CA PRO A 188 -5.36 -4.88 -1.22
C PRO A 188 -4.16 -5.18 -0.33
N GLY A 189 -3.77 -4.20 0.48
CA GLY A 189 -2.63 -4.28 1.39
C GLY A 189 -2.92 -3.61 2.71
N ALA A 190 -1.87 -3.37 3.48
CA ALA A 190 -1.92 -2.71 4.77
C ALA A 190 -0.87 -1.60 4.88
N TRP A 191 -1.11 -0.65 5.77
CA TRP A 191 -0.15 0.36 6.19
C TRP A 191 0.60 -0.11 7.44
N HIS A 192 1.85 0.29 7.56
CA HIS A 192 2.70 0.10 8.75
C HIS A 192 3.41 1.40 9.09
N TRP A 193 3.33 1.85 10.34
CA TRP A 193 4.07 2.99 10.85
C TRP A 193 5.45 2.55 11.34
N PHE A 194 6.50 2.80 10.56
CA PHE A 194 7.89 2.53 10.95
C PHE A 194 8.42 3.53 11.97
N SER A 195 7.92 4.77 11.92
CA SER A 195 8.30 5.83 12.85
C SER A 195 7.16 6.85 13.02
N PRO A 196 7.26 7.83 13.93
CA PRO A 196 6.30 8.94 13.98
C PRO A 196 6.21 9.76 12.68
N GLN A 197 7.21 9.69 11.82
CA GLN A 197 7.32 10.47 10.59
C GLN A 197 7.13 9.65 9.33
N ARG A 198 7.12 8.30 9.43
CA ARG A 198 7.12 7.44 8.24
C ARG A 198 6.12 6.31 8.33
N VAL A 199 5.26 6.23 7.31
CA VAL A 199 4.27 5.16 7.14
C VAL A 199 4.39 4.58 5.74
N GLU A 200 4.36 3.24 5.63
CA GLU A 200 4.56 2.53 4.39
C GLU A 200 3.42 1.53 4.15
N TYR A 201 3.07 1.31 2.89
CA TYR A 201 2.03 0.37 2.47
C TYR A 201 2.58 -0.65 1.49
N ARG A 202 2.20 -1.89 1.69
CA ARG A 202 2.39 -2.96 0.70
C ARG A 202 1.24 -3.96 0.71
N PRO A 203 1.02 -4.69 -0.39
CA PRO A 203 0.16 -5.88 -0.37
C PRO A 203 0.86 -7.04 0.37
N ALA A 204 0.12 -8.11 0.64
CA ALA A 204 0.66 -9.30 1.31
C ALA A 204 1.74 -10.02 0.48
N THR A 205 1.64 -9.97 -0.85
CA THR A 205 2.62 -10.48 -1.81
C THR A 205 3.17 -9.32 -2.64
N TRP A 206 4.24 -9.53 -3.37
CA TRP A 206 4.71 -8.53 -4.33
C TRP A 206 3.59 -8.12 -5.29
N TRP A 207 3.68 -6.89 -5.78
CA TRP A 207 2.78 -6.41 -6.83
C TRP A 207 2.83 -7.33 -8.05
N GLN A 208 1.68 -7.55 -8.68
CA GLN A 208 1.65 -8.25 -9.96
C GLN A 208 2.36 -7.39 -11.03
N PRO A 209 3.20 -8.00 -11.88
CA PRO A 209 3.79 -7.30 -13.00
C PRO A 209 2.73 -6.60 -13.86
N GLY A 210 3.01 -5.38 -14.29
CA GLY A 210 2.12 -4.55 -15.10
C GLY A 210 1.02 -3.81 -14.31
N THR A 211 0.90 -4.00 -13.00
CA THR A 211 -0.09 -3.30 -12.16
C THR A 211 0.02 -1.78 -12.33
N LYS A 212 -1.12 -1.13 -12.54
CA LYS A 212 -1.25 0.33 -12.44
C LYS A 212 -1.55 0.71 -10.99
N LEU A 213 -0.78 1.65 -10.47
CA LEU A 213 -0.97 2.20 -9.13
C LEU A 213 -1.49 3.63 -9.23
N THR A 214 -2.47 3.98 -8.40
CA THR A 214 -2.86 5.35 -8.13
C THR A 214 -2.79 5.57 -6.62
N VAL A 215 -1.96 6.51 -6.21
CA VAL A 215 -1.75 6.87 -4.80
C VAL A 215 -2.19 8.30 -4.61
N ARG A 216 -3.08 8.55 -3.63
CA ARG A 216 -3.44 9.88 -3.20
C ARG A 216 -3.10 10.05 -1.73
N MET A 217 -2.30 11.02 -1.42
CA MET A 217 -1.99 11.50 -0.08
C MET A 217 -2.76 12.80 0.14
N ALA A 218 -3.91 12.71 0.81
CA ALA A 218 -4.85 13.82 1.00
C ALA A 218 -4.63 14.50 2.35
N LEU A 219 -3.42 15.00 2.58
CA LEU A 219 -2.97 15.59 3.84
C LEU A 219 -3.04 17.11 3.89
N GLY A 220 -3.38 17.79 2.78
CA GLY A 220 -3.50 19.25 2.72
C GLY A 220 -4.46 19.80 3.78
N GLY A 221 -3.96 20.65 4.67
CA GLY A 221 -4.71 21.22 5.78
C GLY A 221 -5.18 20.23 6.85
N LEU A 222 -4.71 18.98 6.83
CA LEU A 222 -4.99 18.02 7.89
C LEU A 222 -4.18 18.36 9.15
N PRO A 223 -4.80 18.40 10.34
CA PRO A 223 -4.06 18.53 11.59
C PRO A 223 -3.10 17.37 11.82
N LEU A 224 -1.80 17.66 11.99
CA LEU A 224 -0.73 16.70 12.22
C LEU A 224 -0.18 16.73 13.67
N GLY A 225 -0.78 17.51 14.52
CA GLY A 225 -0.34 17.72 15.92
C GLY A 225 0.57 18.94 16.08
N HIS A 226 0.76 19.35 17.34
CA HIS A 226 1.60 20.52 17.70
C HIS A 226 1.27 21.80 16.90
N GLY A 227 -0.01 22.02 16.60
CA GLY A 227 -0.49 23.16 15.81
C GLY A 227 -0.08 23.13 14.34
N GLY A 228 0.51 22.03 13.83
CA GLY A 228 0.91 21.87 12.45
C GLY A 228 -0.17 21.25 11.58
N TYR A 229 -0.17 21.63 10.31
CA TYR A 229 -1.10 21.15 9.28
C TYR A 229 -0.34 20.67 8.06
N GLY A 230 -0.79 19.59 7.42
CA GLY A 230 -0.19 19.12 6.18
C GLY A 230 -0.18 20.21 5.10
N ASP A 231 0.89 20.25 4.35
CA ASP A 231 1.16 21.32 3.37
C ASP A 231 0.21 21.28 2.16
N THR A 232 0.02 20.09 1.56
CA THR A 232 -0.82 19.94 0.35
C THR A 232 -1.25 18.49 0.13
N ASP A 233 -2.25 18.29 -0.74
CA ASP A 233 -2.56 16.97 -1.31
C ASP A 233 -1.58 16.65 -2.43
N ARG A 234 -1.26 15.35 -2.56
CA ARG A 234 -0.45 14.83 -3.67
C ARG A 234 -1.11 13.59 -4.24
N THR A 235 -1.08 13.47 -5.55
CA THR A 235 -1.54 12.27 -6.26
C THR A 235 -0.46 11.86 -7.26
N ALA A 236 -0.22 10.57 -7.37
CA ALA A 236 0.65 10.00 -8.39
C ALA A 236 0.02 8.76 -8.99
N THR A 237 0.18 8.61 -10.31
CA THR A 237 -0.13 7.39 -11.05
C THR A 237 1.17 6.78 -11.54
N ALA A 238 1.43 5.54 -11.18
CA ALA A 238 2.65 4.81 -11.52
C ALA A 238 2.31 3.42 -12.09
N ARG A 239 3.32 2.72 -12.57
CA ARG A 239 3.21 1.34 -13.04
C ARG A 239 4.22 0.45 -12.34
N ILE A 240 3.85 -0.80 -12.13
CA ILE A 240 4.80 -1.86 -11.81
C ILE A 240 5.34 -2.42 -13.13
N ALA A 241 6.63 -2.67 -13.17
CA ALA A 241 7.29 -3.27 -14.35
C ALA A 241 6.58 -4.56 -14.78
N THR A 242 6.57 -4.83 -16.07
CA THR A 242 6.01 -6.07 -16.63
C THR A 242 6.87 -7.28 -16.36
N ASP A 243 8.15 -7.06 -16.09
CA ASP A 243 9.11 -8.09 -15.70
C ASP A 243 9.40 -8.02 -14.21
N ARG A 244 9.37 -9.18 -13.54
CA ARG A 244 9.82 -9.32 -12.16
C ARG A 244 11.32 -9.57 -12.13
N VAL A 245 12.08 -8.61 -11.64
CA VAL A 245 13.52 -8.73 -11.39
C VAL A 245 13.76 -8.95 -9.90
N GLU A 246 14.55 -9.97 -9.55
CA GLU A 246 14.95 -10.30 -8.19
C GLU A 246 16.45 -10.45 -8.11
N LEU A 247 17.07 -9.82 -7.12
CA LEU A 247 18.49 -9.93 -6.84
C LEU A 247 18.71 -10.77 -5.59
N ARG A 248 19.55 -11.80 -5.70
CA ARG A 248 19.96 -12.65 -4.57
C ARG A 248 21.45 -12.62 -4.41
N ILE A 249 21.90 -12.08 -3.29
CA ILE A 249 23.29 -11.84 -2.96
C ILE A 249 23.67 -12.76 -1.81
N THR A 250 24.73 -13.52 -1.98
CA THR A 250 25.24 -14.46 -0.96
C THR A 250 26.67 -14.13 -0.61
N ASN A 251 27.03 -14.26 0.66
CA ASN A 251 28.41 -14.12 1.12
C ASN A 251 29.22 -15.40 0.88
N ARG A 252 28.57 -16.55 0.80
CA ARG A 252 29.19 -17.85 0.47
C ARG A 252 28.26 -18.66 -0.43
N PRO A 253 28.61 -18.84 -1.73
CA PRO A 253 29.70 -18.15 -2.46
C PRO A 253 29.40 -16.66 -2.59
N LYS A 254 30.44 -15.83 -2.80
CA LYS A 254 30.32 -14.37 -2.98
C LYS A 254 29.78 -14.07 -4.37
N GLN A 255 28.46 -14.13 -4.50
CA GLN A 255 27.78 -14.00 -5.78
C GLN A 255 26.49 -13.18 -5.66
N LEU A 256 26.21 -12.41 -6.72
CA LEU A 256 24.91 -11.85 -7.00
C LEU A 256 24.27 -12.64 -8.15
N LYS A 257 23.09 -13.19 -7.90
CA LYS A 257 22.27 -13.88 -8.90
C LYS A 257 21.08 -13.03 -9.25
N VAL A 258 20.88 -12.80 -10.54
CA VAL A 258 19.73 -12.06 -11.09
C VAL A 258 18.73 -13.04 -11.64
N TYR A 259 17.50 -12.93 -11.15
CA TYR A 259 16.36 -13.69 -11.66
C TYR A 259 15.40 -12.75 -12.36
N GLN A 260 14.99 -13.11 -13.56
CA GLN A 260 13.94 -12.42 -14.29
C GLN A 260 12.77 -13.38 -14.51
N ASN A 261 11.60 -13.02 -14.02
CA ASN A 261 10.39 -13.84 -14.03
C ASN A 261 10.60 -15.26 -13.45
N GLY A 262 11.43 -15.34 -12.39
CA GLY A 262 11.80 -16.59 -11.70
C GLY A 262 12.91 -17.40 -12.36
N LYS A 263 13.38 -17.01 -13.54
CA LYS A 263 14.48 -17.69 -14.26
C LYS A 263 15.81 -16.99 -13.96
N LEU A 264 16.84 -17.75 -13.59
CA LEU A 264 18.21 -17.23 -13.45
C LEU A 264 18.72 -16.74 -14.81
N THR A 265 19.08 -15.45 -14.89
CA THR A 265 19.56 -14.82 -16.12
C THR A 265 21.05 -14.47 -16.06
N ARG A 266 21.56 -14.17 -14.88
CA ARG A 266 22.99 -13.84 -14.71
C ARG A 266 23.49 -14.17 -13.31
N THR A 267 24.76 -14.53 -13.21
CA THR A 267 25.51 -14.66 -11.95
C THR A 267 26.77 -13.79 -12.06
N MET A 268 27.00 -12.96 -11.05
CA MET A 268 28.12 -12.04 -10.98
C MET A 268 28.92 -12.29 -9.70
N PRO A 269 30.25 -12.25 -9.74
CA PRO A 269 31.07 -12.25 -8.51
C PRO A 269 30.87 -10.91 -7.78
N VAL A 270 30.87 -10.93 -6.44
CA VAL A 270 30.73 -9.73 -5.61
C VAL A 270 31.80 -9.68 -4.54
N SER A 271 32.11 -8.47 -4.06
CA SER A 271 32.80 -8.24 -2.80
C SER A 271 31.87 -7.43 -1.89
N LEU A 272 31.61 -7.96 -0.70
CA LEU A 272 30.73 -7.36 0.30
C LEU A 272 31.52 -6.57 1.34
N GLY A 273 30.83 -6.09 2.37
CA GLY A 273 31.44 -5.39 3.49
C GLY A 273 32.45 -6.26 4.25
N LYS A 274 33.61 -5.67 4.56
CA LYS A 274 34.68 -6.28 5.37
C LYS A 274 34.20 -6.57 6.81
N ALA A 275 35.03 -7.25 7.60
CA ALA A 275 34.62 -7.75 8.91
C ALA A 275 34.19 -6.66 9.92
N ASP A 276 34.79 -5.47 9.85
CA ASP A 276 34.50 -4.31 10.70
C ASP A 276 33.39 -3.38 10.14
N ALA A 277 32.98 -3.61 8.89
CA ALA A 277 31.89 -2.89 8.24
C ALA A 277 31.08 -3.85 7.33
N PRO A 278 30.42 -4.87 7.90
CA PRO A 278 29.75 -5.91 7.12
C PRO A 278 28.48 -5.39 6.44
N SER A 279 28.18 -5.92 5.25
CA SER A 279 26.88 -5.70 4.62
C SER A 279 25.75 -6.32 5.43
N SER A 280 24.58 -5.70 5.44
CA SER A 280 23.39 -6.22 6.12
C SER A 280 22.76 -7.39 5.37
N SER A 281 22.46 -8.49 6.06
CA SER A 281 21.65 -9.60 5.57
C SER A 281 20.17 -9.35 5.86
N GLY A 282 19.33 -9.48 4.84
CA GLY A 282 17.89 -9.27 4.94
C GLY A 282 17.22 -9.14 3.59
N HIS A 283 15.93 -8.77 3.62
CA HIS A 283 15.12 -8.50 2.44
C HIS A 283 14.87 -7.01 2.32
N MET A 284 15.36 -6.42 1.26
CA MET A 284 15.26 -5.00 0.95
C MET A 284 14.84 -4.81 -0.51
N VAL A 285 14.71 -3.59 -0.95
CA VAL A 285 14.47 -3.24 -2.34
C VAL A 285 15.45 -2.15 -2.77
N ILE A 286 15.65 -2.00 -4.07
CA ILE A 286 16.38 -0.85 -4.59
C ILE A 286 15.56 0.41 -4.30
N MET A 287 16.14 1.35 -3.55
CA MET A 287 15.45 2.55 -3.10
C MET A 287 15.69 3.76 -3.99
N ASP A 288 16.86 3.81 -4.61
CA ASP A 288 17.29 4.91 -5.48
C ASP A 288 18.33 4.41 -6.47
N LYS A 289 18.48 5.13 -7.59
CA LYS A 289 19.43 4.79 -8.65
C LYS A 289 20.09 6.06 -9.18
N ALA A 290 21.40 6.09 -9.18
CA ALA A 290 22.20 7.17 -9.73
C ALA A 290 23.22 6.60 -10.73
N ALA A 291 23.20 7.10 -11.99
CA ALA A 291 24.19 6.69 -12.99
C ALA A 291 25.61 7.08 -12.55
N HIS A 292 25.74 8.27 -11.97
CA HIS A 292 26.98 8.81 -11.41
C HIS A 292 26.67 9.47 -10.07
N THR A 293 27.47 9.21 -9.05
CA THR A 293 27.37 9.86 -7.74
C THR A 293 28.74 9.88 -7.05
N VAL A 294 28.82 10.61 -5.94
CA VAL A 294 30.03 10.65 -5.10
C VAL A 294 29.66 10.13 -3.72
N PHE A 295 30.37 9.11 -3.27
CA PHE A 295 30.30 8.68 -1.88
C PHE A 295 31.31 9.53 -1.08
N ASP A 296 30.77 10.34 -0.17
CA ASP A 296 31.55 11.20 0.72
C ASP A 296 31.30 10.75 2.17
N THR A 297 32.29 10.14 2.76
CA THR A 297 32.25 9.64 4.14
C THR A 297 32.99 10.56 5.10
N ARG A 298 33.46 11.71 4.64
CA ARG A 298 34.14 12.68 5.52
C ARG A 298 33.15 13.15 6.61
N GLY A 299 33.58 13.00 7.84
CA GLY A 299 32.73 13.29 9.00
C GLY A 299 32.00 12.08 9.59
N ILE A 300 32.11 10.89 8.99
CA ILE A 300 31.70 9.63 9.58
C ILE A 300 32.86 9.08 10.41
N PRO A 301 32.71 8.84 11.73
CA PRO A 301 33.79 8.31 12.55
C PRO A 301 34.30 6.97 12.00
N GLY A 302 35.61 6.89 11.79
CA GLY A 302 36.28 5.71 11.24
C GLY A 302 36.32 5.61 9.71
N GLU A 303 35.68 6.56 9.01
CA GLU A 303 35.68 6.63 7.55
C GLU A 303 36.11 8.03 7.10
N ASN A 304 36.97 8.12 6.10
CA ASN A 304 37.40 9.42 5.56
C ASN A 304 37.84 9.27 4.10
N TYR A 305 36.86 9.02 3.21
CA TYR A 305 37.14 8.94 1.79
C TYR A 305 36.07 9.66 0.96
N VAL A 306 36.47 10.06 -0.24
CA VAL A 306 35.60 10.55 -1.29
C VAL A 306 35.84 9.69 -2.51
N ALA A 307 34.82 9.01 -2.98
CA ALA A 307 34.88 8.11 -4.13
C ALA A 307 33.80 8.41 -5.14
N PRO A 308 34.11 8.79 -6.40
CA PRO A 308 33.14 8.76 -7.48
C PRO A 308 32.78 7.31 -7.78
N VAL A 309 31.49 7.04 -7.93
CA VAL A 309 30.97 5.71 -8.24
C VAL A 309 29.92 5.79 -9.33
N ASP A 310 29.90 4.77 -10.17
CA ASP A 310 28.98 4.64 -11.27
C ASP A 310 27.93 3.56 -11.00
N ASN A 311 26.76 3.73 -11.61
CA ASN A 311 25.66 2.76 -11.56
C ASN A 311 25.25 2.38 -10.15
N ALA A 312 25.22 3.35 -9.24
CA ALA A 312 24.89 3.16 -7.84
C ALA A 312 23.38 2.92 -7.64
N GLN A 313 23.05 1.86 -6.90
CA GLN A 313 21.69 1.45 -6.55
C GLN A 313 21.59 1.34 -5.03
N ARG A 314 20.91 2.28 -4.39
CA ARG A 314 20.79 2.37 -2.93
C ARG A 314 19.91 1.26 -2.37
N LEU A 315 20.33 0.63 -1.28
CA LEU A 315 19.61 -0.42 -0.57
C LEU A 315 19.14 0.01 0.82
N THR A 316 19.92 0.83 1.51
CA THR A 316 19.62 1.23 2.90
C THR A 316 19.82 2.73 3.12
N TRP A 317 19.15 3.27 4.15
CA TRP A 317 19.41 4.65 4.60
C TRP A 317 20.82 4.81 5.15
N GLY A 318 21.38 3.75 5.75
CA GLY A 318 22.75 3.71 6.26
C GLY A 318 23.83 3.70 5.20
N GLY A 319 23.48 3.77 3.91
CA GLY A 319 24.47 3.96 2.84
C GLY A 319 25.01 2.67 2.22
N GLU A 320 24.30 1.57 2.29
CA GLU A 320 24.63 0.37 1.51
C GLU A 320 24.08 0.49 0.09
N PHE A 321 24.91 0.18 -0.91
CA PHE A 321 24.58 0.25 -2.33
C PHE A 321 25.10 -0.99 -3.07
N ILE A 322 24.53 -1.28 -4.23
CA ILE A 322 25.16 -2.05 -5.29
C ILE A 322 25.75 -1.04 -6.27
N HIS A 323 27.04 -1.14 -6.61
CA HIS A 323 27.68 -0.17 -7.52
C HIS A 323 28.90 -0.74 -8.25
N ALA A 324 29.33 -0.06 -9.29
CA ALA A 324 30.59 -0.32 -9.97
C ALA A 324 31.77 -0.07 -9.02
N ALA A 325 32.70 -1.03 -8.96
CA ALA A 325 33.90 -0.95 -8.11
C ALA A 325 35.09 -1.58 -8.81
N PRO A 326 35.65 -0.92 -9.86
CA PRO A 326 36.77 -1.47 -10.65
C PRO A 326 38.03 -1.72 -9.82
N TRP A 327 38.22 -0.96 -8.72
CA TRP A 327 39.35 -1.13 -7.81
C TRP A 327 39.33 -2.43 -6.99
N SER A 328 38.23 -3.15 -6.95
CA SER A 328 38.05 -4.38 -6.17
C SER A 328 37.78 -5.62 -7.02
N VAL A 329 37.97 -5.57 -8.33
CA VAL A 329 37.68 -6.69 -9.25
C VAL A 329 38.41 -7.97 -8.85
N ALA A 330 39.65 -7.87 -8.40
CA ALA A 330 40.42 -9.02 -7.93
C ALA A 330 39.89 -9.65 -6.63
N ASP A 331 39.09 -8.91 -5.86
CA ASP A 331 38.49 -9.37 -4.61
C ASP A 331 37.09 -9.97 -4.82
N GLN A 332 36.40 -9.57 -5.90
CA GLN A 332 35.02 -10.03 -6.20
C GLN A 332 35.02 -11.55 -6.40
N GLY A 333 34.10 -12.21 -5.71
CA GLY A 333 34.02 -13.68 -5.65
C GLY A 333 34.96 -14.32 -4.59
N HIS A 334 35.93 -13.58 -4.07
CA HIS A 334 36.96 -14.12 -3.19
C HIS A 334 37.00 -13.50 -1.79
N ARG A 335 37.07 -12.17 -1.69
CA ARG A 335 37.26 -11.45 -0.44
C ARG A 335 36.32 -10.27 -0.29
N ASN A 336 35.88 -9.97 0.93
CA ASN A 336 35.07 -8.79 1.28
C ASN A 336 36.01 -7.63 1.62
N VAL A 337 35.87 -6.50 0.90
CA VAL A 337 36.75 -5.33 1.08
C VAL A 337 35.98 -4.00 1.13
N SER A 338 34.63 -3.99 0.95
CA SER A 338 33.85 -2.76 1.01
C SER A 338 33.57 -2.32 2.46
N HIS A 339 32.93 -1.16 2.61
CA HIS A 339 32.43 -0.63 3.88
C HIS A 339 30.90 -0.86 4.05
N GLY A 340 30.40 -1.97 3.50
CA GLY A 340 28.99 -2.36 3.55
C GLY A 340 28.33 -2.50 2.18
N CYS A 341 28.85 -1.85 1.16
CA CYS A 341 28.33 -1.94 -0.21
C CYS A 341 28.55 -3.31 -0.86
N VAL A 342 27.83 -3.57 -1.91
CA VAL A 342 27.99 -4.71 -2.81
C VAL A 342 28.79 -4.24 -4.03
N ASN A 343 30.07 -4.51 -4.05
CA ASN A 343 30.98 -4.17 -5.12
C ASN A 343 30.86 -5.18 -6.26
N ILE A 344 30.65 -4.71 -7.48
CA ILE A 344 30.67 -5.51 -8.72
C ILE A 344 31.52 -4.83 -9.79
N SER A 345 31.83 -5.53 -10.87
CA SER A 345 32.61 -4.98 -11.98
C SER A 345 31.81 -3.90 -12.74
N ASP A 346 32.49 -2.99 -13.43
CA ASP A 346 31.85 -1.95 -14.25
C ASP A 346 30.90 -2.53 -15.29
N PRO A 347 31.27 -3.58 -16.08
CA PRO A 347 30.33 -4.17 -17.02
C PRO A 347 29.10 -4.80 -16.36
N ASP A 348 29.27 -5.42 -15.19
CA ASP A 348 28.16 -6.01 -14.44
C ASP A 348 27.25 -4.94 -13.85
N ALA A 349 27.83 -3.85 -13.32
CA ALA A 349 27.07 -2.73 -12.77
C ALA A 349 26.24 -2.03 -13.85
N ALA A 350 26.83 -1.74 -15.00
CA ALA A 350 26.12 -1.13 -16.14
C ALA A 350 24.99 -2.04 -16.66
N TRP A 351 25.27 -3.35 -16.79
CA TRP A 351 24.27 -4.33 -17.21
C TRP A 351 23.10 -4.42 -16.23
N LEU A 352 23.39 -4.47 -14.92
CA LEU A 352 22.40 -4.55 -13.86
C LEU A 352 21.58 -3.27 -13.77
N PHE A 353 22.23 -2.12 -13.79
CA PHE A 353 21.60 -0.80 -13.71
C PHE A 353 20.58 -0.59 -14.84
N ALA A 354 20.87 -1.03 -16.04
CA ALA A 354 19.98 -0.90 -17.19
C ALA A 354 18.70 -1.77 -17.08
N ARG A 355 18.68 -2.78 -16.20
CA ARG A 355 17.61 -3.79 -16.11
C ARG A 355 16.78 -3.74 -14.85
N THR A 356 17.23 -3.02 -13.85
CA THR A 356 16.56 -2.92 -12.57
C THR A 356 15.73 -1.64 -12.47
N HIS A 357 14.74 -1.67 -11.59
CA HIS A 357 13.91 -0.53 -11.22
C HIS A 357 14.03 -0.26 -9.71
N ILE A 358 13.76 0.98 -9.31
CA ILE A 358 13.46 1.28 -7.90
C ILE A 358 12.27 0.39 -7.50
N GLY A 359 12.39 -0.30 -6.36
CA GLY A 359 11.41 -1.26 -5.90
C GLY A 359 11.66 -2.72 -6.32
N ASP A 360 12.74 -3.02 -7.05
CA ASP A 360 13.10 -4.42 -7.30
C ASP A 360 13.62 -5.09 -6.03
N PRO A 361 13.16 -6.31 -5.71
CA PRO A 361 13.57 -7.04 -4.52
C PRO A 361 15.04 -7.43 -4.53
N VAL A 362 15.69 -7.23 -3.39
CA VAL A 362 17.09 -7.60 -3.12
C VAL A 362 17.14 -8.41 -1.83
N THR A 363 17.69 -9.62 -1.89
CA THR A 363 17.97 -10.43 -0.71
C THR A 363 19.46 -10.59 -0.54
N VAL A 364 19.99 -10.20 0.62
CA VAL A 364 21.37 -10.43 1.02
C VAL A 364 21.42 -11.47 2.13
N SER A 365 22.33 -12.43 2.05
CA SER A 365 22.40 -13.51 3.03
C SER A 365 23.85 -13.93 3.38
N GLY A 366 24.01 -14.43 4.61
CA GLY A 366 25.25 -15.06 5.08
C GLY A 366 26.36 -14.08 5.48
N THR A 367 26.06 -12.81 5.73
CA THR A 367 27.05 -11.81 6.17
C THR A 367 27.28 -11.80 7.69
N GLY A 368 26.35 -12.40 8.46
CA GLY A 368 26.42 -12.42 9.93
C GLY A 368 25.80 -11.18 10.60
N THR A 369 25.52 -10.12 9.86
CA THR A 369 24.87 -8.89 10.36
C THR A 369 23.45 -8.80 9.84
N ARG A 370 22.48 -8.60 10.72
CA ARG A 370 21.08 -8.48 10.34
C ARG A 370 20.75 -7.07 9.89
N LEU A 371 19.92 -6.96 8.86
CA LEU A 371 19.29 -5.70 8.47
C LEU A 371 18.47 -5.13 9.64
N ALA A 372 18.76 -3.89 10.02
CA ALA A 372 17.97 -3.20 11.03
C ALA A 372 16.62 -2.77 10.45
N THR A 373 15.53 -3.07 11.16
CA THR A 373 14.18 -2.66 10.77
C THR A 373 14.12 -1.14 10.61
N GLY A 374 13.61 -0.68 9.48
CA GLY A 374 13.50 0.73 9.15
C GLY A 374 14.79 1.36 8.59
N ASN A 375 15.89 0.62 8.45
CA ASN A 375 17.08 1.08 7.74
C ASN A 375 16.91 0.86 6.23
N GLY A 376 16.07 1.64 5.61
CA GLY A 376 15.61 1.49 4.23
C GLY A 376 14.14 1.10 4.17
N TRP A 377 13.68 0.70 3.00
CA TRP A 377 12.37 0.08 2.83
C TRP A 377 12.48 -1.41 3.16
N THR A 378 12.28 -1.69 4.45
CA THR A 378 12.47 -3.02 5.04
C THR A 378 11.17 -3.81 5.19
N ASP A 379 10.12 -3.39 4.48
CA ASP A 379 8.78 -3.97 4.51
C ASP A 379 8.80 -5.49 4.30
N TRP A 380 9.63 -5.95 3.37
CA TRP A 380 9.72 -7.36 2.99
C TRP A 380 10.60 -8.20 3.91
N ASP A 381 11.40 -7.57 4.80
CA ASP A 381 12.17 -8.26 5.85
C ASP A 381 11.32 -8.57 7.09
N MET A 382 10.10 -8.04 7.13
CA MET A 382 9.10 -8.23 8.17
C MET A 382 8.05 -9.25 7.74
N ASP A 383 7.66 -10.18 8.61
CA ASP A 383 6.53 -11.06 8.36
C ASP A 383 5.21 -10.26 8.27
N TRP A 384 4.21 -10.85 7.58
CA TRP A 384 2.97 -10.14 7.29
C TRP A 384 2.16 -9.78 8.53
N ALA A 385 2.13 -10.66 9.53
CA ALA A 385 1.37 -10.41 10.76
C ALA A 385 1.96 -9.23 11.55
N THR A 386 3.29 -9.17 11.65
CA THR A 386 4.02 -8.04 12.26
C THR A 386 3.80 -6.76 11.45
N PHE A 387 3.83 -6.85 10.11
CA PHE A 387 3.58 -5.70 9.25
C PHE A 387 2.17 -5.13 9.47
N VAL A 388 1.15 -5.98 9.44
CA VAL A 388 -0.25 -5.58 9.65
C VAL A 388 -0.47 -4.98 11.05
N ALA A 389 0.21 -5.48 12.06
CA ALA A 389 0.10 -4.98 13.43
C ALA A 389 0.57 -3.51 13.60
N GLY A 390 1.40 -3.00 12.69
CA GLY A 390 1.84 -1.59 12.68
C GLY A 390 0.82 -0.61 12.12
N SER A 391 -0.37 -1.06 11.70
CA SER A 391 -1.43 -0.19 11.21
C SER A 391 -2.08 0.61 12.35
N ALA A 392 -2.34 1.90 12.11
CA ALA A 392 -3.09 2.74 13.04
C ALA A 392 -4.62 2.59 12.87
N LEU A 393 -5.08 1.83 11.87
CA LEU A 393 -6.50 1.53 11.62
C LEU A 393 -6.71 0.01 11.63
N PRO A 394 -7.92 -0.46 11.96
CA PRO A 394 -8.28 -1.86 11.78
C PRO A 394 -8.03 -2.31 10.34
N VAL A 395 -7.39 -3.46 10.19
CA VAL A 395 -7.14 -4.08 8.88
C VAL A 395 -8.21 -5.14 8.64
N PRO A 396 -8.89 -5.14 7.47
CA PRO A 396 -9.90 -6.14 7.14
C PRO A 396 -9.37 -7.57 7.26
N ASP A 397 -10.19 -8.51 7.72
CA ASP A 397 -9.77 -9.91 7.93
C ASP A 397 -9.28 -10.57 6.65
N SER A 398 -9.88 -10.25 5.50
CA SER A 398 -9.44 -10.73 4.19
C SER A 398 -8.02 -10.29 3.83
N VAL A 399 -7.59 -9.11 4.29
CA VAL A 399 -6.23 -8.60 4.12
C VAL A 399 -5.30 -9.18 5.18
N ARG A 400 -5.74 -9.20 6.44
CA ARG A 400 -4.95 -9.70 7.58
C ARG A 400 -4.52 -11.15 7.37
N HIS A 401 -5.45 -12.01 6.89
CA HIS A 401 -5.22 -13.44 6.67
C HIS A 401 -4.86 -13.78 5.22
N ALA A 402 -4.50 -12.79 4.40
CA ALA A 402 -4.06 -13.04 3.04
C ALA A 402 -2.80 -13.93 3.03
N LYS A 403 -2.71 -14.82 2.02
CA LYS A 403 -1.50 -15.60 1.79
C LYS A 403 -0.35 -14.66 1.48
N ALA A 404 0.55 -14.48 2.43
CA ALA A 404 1.66 -13.57 2.31
C ALA A 404 2.85 -14.20 1.58
N TYR A 405 3.67 -13.33 0.97
CA TYR A 405 5.01 -13.69 0.53
C TYR A 405 5.80 -14.21 1.74
N GLN A 406 6.36 -15.40 1.57
CA GLN A 406 7.28 -15.94 2.56
C GLN A 406 8.69 -15.58 2.11
N PRO A 407 9.39 -14.72 2.85
CA PRO A 407 10.79 -14.46 2.55
C PRO A 407 11.57 -15.78 2.65
N TYR A 408 12.62 -15.91 1.84
CA TYR A 408 13.53 -17.04 1.96
C TYR A 408 13.94 -17.20 3.42
N PRO A 409 14.02 -18.47 3.92
CA PRO A 409 14.39 -18.69 5.31
C PRO A 409 15.70 -17.96 5.60
N LYS A 410 15.68 -17.13 6.63
CA LYS A 410 16.86 -16.44 7.15
C LYS A 410 17.82 -17.53 7.68
N ARG A 411 18.77 -18.00 6.88
CA ARG A 411 19.87 -18.84 7.33
C ARG A 411 21.10 -18.03 7.65
#